data_6722011a3c61a43a9bac3ae9de06a919
#
_entry.id   6722011a3c61a43a9bac3ae9de06a919
#
_cell.length_a   1.000
_cell.length_b   1.000
_cell.length_c   1.000
_cell.angle_alpha   90.00
_cell.angle_beta   90.00
_cell.angle_gamma   90.00
#
_symmetry.space_group_name_H-M   'P 1'
#
loop_
_entity.id
_entity.type
_entity.pdbx_description
1 polymer ?
#
loop_
_entity_poly.entity_id
_entity_poly.type
_entity_poly.pdbx_seq_one_letter_code
_entity_poly.pdbx_strand_id
1 'polypeptide(L)'
;MKKTMDGNEAAAYASYAFTEVAAIYPITPSSPMAELTDKWAANGKKNIFGQPVKLVEMQSECGAVSAMHGALDTGAIATSYTASQGLMLMIPTMYRIAGQLKPGVIHVASRNVATHAITINAEQSDVMACRQTGFAFLASGSVQEAMDLSAVAH
;
A
#
# COMPACT_ATOMS: atom_id res chain seq x y z
N MET A 1 6.46 -23.40 7.70
CA MET A 1 6.51 -23.81 6.28
C MET A 1 7.31 -22.76 5.52
N LYS A 2 8.28 -23.15 4.69
CA LYS A 2 9.03 -22.19 3.85
C LYS A 2 8.37 -22.11 2.49
N LYS A 3 8.20 -20.90 1.94
CA LYS A 3 7.65 -20.65 0.61
C LYS A 3 8.54 -19.65 -0.12
N THR A 4 8.81 -19.88 -1.39
CA THR A 4 9.49 -18.88 -2.25
C THR A 4 8.46 -17.88 -2.74
N MET A 5 8.74 -16.59 -2.55
CA MET A 5 7.91 -15.48 -2.99
C MET A 5 8.76 -14.23 -3.18
N ASP A 6 8.25 -13.23 -3.87
CA ASP A 6 8.87 -11.91 -3.95
C ASP A 6 8.37 -10.95 -2.85
N GLY A 7 8.93 -9.74 -2.81
CA GLY A 7 8.57 -8.73 -1.80
C GLY A 7 7.12 -8.25 -1.92
N ASN A 8 6.59 -8.13 -3.15
CA ASN A 8 5.20 -7.73 -3.36
C ASN A 8 4.23 -8.79 -2.83
N GLU A 9 4.50 -10.08 -3.12
CA GLU A 9 3.67 -11.18 -2.60
C GLU A 9 3.74 -11.24 -1.07
N ALA A 10 4.93 -11.04 -0.48
CA ALA A 10 5.12 -11.05 0.96
C ALA A 10 4.34 -9.92 1.66
N ALA A 11 4.45 -8.69 1.14
CA ALA A 11 3.73 -7.53 1.66
C ALA A 11 2.21 -7.70 1.50
N ALA A 12 1.75 -8.11 0.32
CA ALA A 12 0.33 -8.36 0.07
C ALA A 12 -0.23 -9.47 0.99
N TYR A 13 0.54 -10.54 1.20
CA TYR A 13 0.11 -11.66 2.03
C TYR A 13 -0.12 -11.24 3.49
N ALA A 14 0.79 -10.48 4.06
CA ALA A 14 0.68 -9.99 5.43
C ALA A 14 -0.41 -8.91 5.55
N SER A 15 -0.40 -7.91 4.68
CA SER A 15 -1.37 -6.81 4.73
C SER A 15 -2.81 -7.27 4.51
N TYR A 16 -3.03 -8.28 3.66
CA TYR A 16 -4.37 -8.85 3.44
C TYR A 16 -5.05 -9.28 4.74
N ALA A 17 -4.28 -9.85 5.67
CA ALA A 17 -4.83 -10.34 6.93
C ALA A 17 -5.46 -9.21 7.76
N PHE A 18 -4.92 -8.02 7.69
CA PHE A 18 -5.32 -6.87 8.53
C PHE A 18 -6.17 -5.83 7.79
N THR A 19 -6.32 -5.94 6.47
CA THR A 19 -7.03 -4.96 5.64
C THR A 19 -8.52 -5.31 5.53
N GLU A 20 -9.39 -4.31 5.71
CA GLU A 20 -10.81 -4.41 5.38
C GLU A 20 -11.10 -3.79 4.02
N VAL A 21 -10.47 -2.63 3.71
CA VAL A 21 -10.63 -1.92 2.44
C VAL A 21 -9.26 -1.65 1.82
N ALA A 22 -9.05 -2.12 0.59
CA ALA A 22 -7.90 -1.77 -0.22
C ALA A 22 -8.33 -0.82 -1.34
N ALA A 23 -7.90 0.43 -1.30
CA ALA A 23 -8.18 1.41 -2.34
C ALA A 23 -6.93 1.64 -3.18
N ILE A 24 -7.01 1.38 -4.49
CA ILE A 24 -5.84 1.30 -5.35
C ILE A 24 -6.01 2.06 -6.66
N TYR A 25 -4.88 2.39 -7.26
CA TYR A 25 -4.76 2.65 -8.69
C TYR A 25 -3.46 1.99 -9.16
N PRO A 26 -3.51 1.14 -10.21
CA PRO A 26 -2.35 0.30 -10.59
C PRO A 26 -1.16 1.13 -11.06
N ILE A 27 0.02 0.83 -10.52
CA ILE A 27 1.30 1.42 -10.95
C ILE A 27 2.43 0.40 -10.77
N THR A 28 3.28 0.25 -11.78
CA THR A 28 4.46 -0.62 -11.72
C THR A 28 5.54 0.00 -10.82
N PRO A 29 6.19 -0.78 -9.93
CA PRO A 29 6.12 -2.23 -9.75
C PRO A 29 5.17 -2.72 -8.64
N SER A 30 4.28 -1.88 -8.09
CA SER A 30 3.41 -2.23 -6.96
C SER A 30 2.13 -3.00 -7.36
N SER A 31 1.73 -2.98 -8.63
CA SER A 31 0.49 -3.61 -9.12
C SER A 31 0.29 -5.06 -8.67
N PRO A 32 1.32 -5.93 -8.60
CA PRO A 32 1.14 -7.31 -8.14
C PRO A 32 0.56 -7.42 -6.73
N MET A 33 0.79 -6.45 -5.83
CA MET A 33 0.18 -6.45 -4.50
C MET A 33 -1.35 -6.33 -4.58
N ALA A 34 -1.83 -5.40 -5.41
CA ALA A 34 -3.26 -5.19 -5.62
C ALA A 34 -3.90 -6.38 -6.34
N GLU A 35 -3.26 -6.91 -7.39
CA GLU A 35 -3.73 -8.07 -8.16
C GLU A 35 -3.87 -9.32 -7.28
N LEU A 36 -2.90 -9.58 -6.39
CA LEU A 36 -2.98 -10.69 -5.44
C LEU A 36 -4.12 -10.49 -4.44
N THR A 37 -4.27 -9.26 -3.93
CA THR A 37 -5.34 -8.91 -3.00
C THR A 37 -6.71 -9.12 -3.64
N ASP A 38 -6.91 -8.66 -4.87
CA ASP A 38 -8.15 -8.86 -5.62
C ASP A 38 -8.43 -10.35 -5.87
N LYS A 39 -7.42 -11.08 -6.36
CA LYS A 39 -7.52 -12.53 -6.58
C LYS A 39 -7.93 -13.29 -5.33
N TRP A 40 -7.33 -12.97 -4.18
CA TRP A 40 -7.68 -13.65 -2.93
C TRP A 40 -9.07 -13.27 -2.44
N ALA A 41 -9.47 -12.01 -2.57
CA ALA A 41 -10.80 -11.54 -2.21
C ALA A 41 -11.88 -12.21 -3.08
N ALA A 42 -11.67 -12.26 -4.41
CA ALA A 42 -12.57 -12.91 -5.36
C ALA A 42 -12.73 -14.42 -5.08
N ASN A 43 -11.68 -15.07 -4.54
CA ASN A 43 -11.72 -16.47 -4.12
C ASN A 43 -12.26 -16.67 -2.68
N GLY A 44 -12.78 -15.63 -2.05
CA GLY A 44 -13.40 -15.71 -0.73
C GLY A 44 -12.42 -15.88 0.43
N LYS A 45 -11.11 -15.59 0.23
CA LYS A 45 -10.14 -15.59 1.33
C LYS A 45 -10.56 -14.54 2.35
N LYS A 46 -10.65 -14.93 3.61
CA LYS A 46 -11.04 -14.05 4.70
C LYS A 46 -9.80 -13.42 5.36
N ASN A 47 -9.96 -12.17 5.77
CA ASN A 47 -9.04 -11.47 6.67
C ASN A 47 -9.29 -11.92 8.13
N ILE A 48 -8.57 -11.33 9.10
CA ILE A 48 -8.73 -11.67 10.52
C ILE A 48 -10.10 -11.26 11.09
N PHE A 49 -10.83 -10.38 10.39
CA PHE A 49 -12.18 -9.94 10.77
C PHE A 49 -13.27 -10.87 10.20
N GLY A 50 -12.90 -11.93 9.51
CA GLY A 50 -13.81 -12.94 8.99
C GLY A 50 -14.50 -12.62 7.67
N GLN A 51 -14.04 -11.58 6.96
CA GLN A 51 -14.60 -11.12 5.67
C GLN A 51 -13.51 -10.98 4.60
N PRO A 52 -13.85 -11.11 3.31
CA PRO A 52 -12.91 -10.78 2.23
C PRO A 52 -12.58 -9.28 2.24
N VAL A 53 -11.36 -8.95 1.82
CA VAL A 53 -10.97 -7.55 1.61
C VAL A 53 -11.84 -6.94 0.52
N LYS A 54 -12.38 -5.75 0.76
CA LYS A 54 -13.06 -4.96 -0.28
C LYS A 54 -12.02 -4.16 -1.06
N LEU A 55 -11.69 -4.62 -2.25
CA LEU A 55 -10.79 -3.87 -3.14
C LEU A 55 -11.60 -2.92 -4.02
N VAL A 56 -11.13 -1.68 -4.13
CA VAL A 56 -11.71 -0.63 -4.95
C VAL A 56 -10.62 0.00 -5.82
N GLU A 57 -10.76 -0.11 -7.13
CA GLU A 57 -9.90 0.58 -8.08
C GLU A 57 -10.49 1.95 -8.42
N MET A 58 -9.65 2.97 -8.30
CA MET A 58 -10.02 4.37 -8.51
C MET A 58 -9.51 4.86 -9.87
N GLN A 59 -9.67 6.16 -10.16
CA GLN A 59 -9.26 6.78 -11.42
C GLN A 59 -7.86 7.43 -11.35
N SER A 60 -7.28 7.48 -10.16
CA SER A 60 -5.92 7.98 -9.89
C SER A 60 -5.50 7.62 -8.49
N GLU A 61 -4.21 7.74 -8.19
CA GLU A 61 -3.68 7.52 -6.84
C GLU A 61 -4.22 8.55 -5.84
N CYS A 62 -4.47 9.79 -6.28
CA CYS A 62 -5.15 10.78 -5.46
C CYS A 62 -6.57 10.32 -5.07
N GLY A 63 -7.30 9.72 -6.01
CA GLY A 63 -8.59 9.09 -5.76
C GLY A 63 -8.47 7.91 -4.81
N ALA A 64 -7.46 7.05 -5.00
CA ALA A 64 -7.22 5.88 -4.17
C ALA A 64 -6.97 6.27 -2.70
N VAL A 65 -6.05 7.19 -2.44
CA VAL A 65 -5.79 7.64 -1.06
C VAL A 65 -6.97 8.40 -0.45
N SER A 66 -7.79 9.07 -1.27
CA SER A 66 -9.00 9.74 -0.79
C SER A 66 -10.08 8.73 -0.40
N ALA A 67 -10.26 7.67 -1.17
CA ALA A 67 -11.16 6.56 -0.82
C ALA A 67 -10.68 5.82 0.43
N MET A 68 -9.37 5.57 0.54
CA MET A 68 -8.73 5.04 1.75
C MET A 68 -9.03 5.93 2.97
N HIS A 69 -8.84 7.25 2.84
CA HIS A 69 -9.13 8.20 3.91
C HIS A 69 -10.61 8.14 4.35
N GLY A 70 -11.54 8.11 3.39
CA GLY A 70 -12.96 7.95 3.71
C GLY A 70 -13.27 6.64 4.45
N ALA A 71 -12.64 5.54 4.08
CA ALA A 71 -12.77 4.26 4.78
C ALA A 71 -12.24 4.36 6.23
N LEU A 72 -11.08 4.99 6.42
CA LEU A 72 -10.51 5.24 7.75
C LEU A 72 -11.43 6.12 8.62
N ASP A 73 -12.13 7.09 8.02
CA ASP A 73 -13.08 7.95 8.75
C ASP A 73 -14.29 7.17 9.28
N THR A 74 -14.67 6.08 8.62
CA THR A 74 -15.73 5.18 9.10
C THR A 74 -15.25 4.15 10.13
N GLY A 75 -13.96 4.12 10.43
CA GLY A 75 -13.35 3.20 11.38
C GLY A 75 -12.87 1.88 10.75
N ALA A 76 -12.92 1.72 9.43
CA ALA A 76 -12.36 0.56 8.77
C ALA A 76 -10.82 0.65 8.70
N ILE A 77 -10.13 -0.49 8.77
CA ILE A 77 -8.70 -0.55 8.50
C ILE A 77 -8.49 -0.58 6.99
N ALA A 78 -7.82 0.46 6.47
CA ALA A 78 -7.67 0.66 5.05
C ALA A 78 -6.21 0.73 4.62
N THR A 79 -5.94 0.15 3.44
CA THR A 79 -4.61 -0.01 2.86
C THR A 79 -4.60 0.50 1.42
N SER A 80 -3.44 0.97 0.96
CA SER A 80 -3.18 1.24 -0.46
C SER A 80 -1.82 0.68 -0.87
N TYR A 81 -1.67 0.41 -2.18
CA TYR A 81 -0.44 -0.07 -2.80
C TYR A 81 -0.04 0.89 -3.92
N THR A 82 1.20 1.39 -3.89
CA THR A 82 1.62 2.40 -4.85
C THR A 82 3.14 2.42 -5.06
N ALA A 83 3.61 3.33 -5.93
CA ALA A 83 5.02 3.57 -6.24
C ALA A 83 5.19 4.97 -6.84
N SER A 84 6.39 5.54 -6.76
CA SER A 84 6.86 6.68 -7.56
C SER A 84 5.88 7.88 -7.59
N GLN A 85 5.52 8.35 -8.78
CA GLN A 85 4.57 9.46 -8.96
C GLN A 85 3.23 9.19 -8.29
N GLY A 86 2.79 7.94 -8.24
CA GLY A 86 1.55 7.57 -7.55
C GLY A 86 1.59 7.93 -6.07
N LEU A 87 2.70 7.62 -5.39
CA LEU A 87 2.89 8.03 -3.99
C LEU A 87 2.91 9.56 -3.85
N MET A 88 3.57 10.26 -4.78
CA MET A 88 3.61 11.72 -4.76
C MET A 88 2.22 12.36 -4.92
N LEU A 89 1.33 11.77 -5.73
CA LEU A 89 -0.06 12.22 -5.87
C LEU A 89 -0.89 12.01 -4.61
N MET A 90 -0.43 11.17 -3.69
CA MET A 90 -1.09 10.93 -2.41
C MET A 90 -0.72 11.97 -1.33
N ILE A 91 0.38 12.71 -1.49
CA ILE A 91 0.97 13.59 -0.46
C ILE A 91 -0.05 14.50 0.23
N PRO A 92 -0.92 15.25 -0.47
CA PRO A 92 -1.85 16.16 0.19
C PRO A 92 -2.81 15.44 1.16
N THR A 93 -3.27 14.25 0.77
CA THR A 93 -4.17 13.45 1.62
C THR A 93 -3.40 12.74 2.73
N MET A 94 -2.13 12.35 2.52
CA MET A 94 -1.27 11.80 3.56
C MET A 94 -1.12 12.78 4.74
N TYR A 95 -0.90 14.07 4.48
CA TYR A 95 -0.90 15.09 5.55
C TYR A 95 -2.18 15.09 6.37
N ARG A 96 -3.33 14.92 5.72
CA ARG A 96 -4.63 14.88 6.41
C ARG A 96 -4.78 13.62 7.25
N ILE A 97 -4.46 12.46 6.69
CA ILE A 97 -4.52 11.17 7.40
C ILE A 97 -3.63 11.21 8.64
N ALA A 98 -2.37 11.66 8.48
CA ALA A 98 -1.42 11.78 9.58
C ALA A 98 -1.88 12.81 10.63
N GLY A 99 -2.33 13.99 10.21
CA GLY A 99 -2.82 15.04 11.10
C GLY A 99 -4.07 14.64 11.89
N GLN A 100 -4.87 13.74 11.36
CA GLN A 100 -6.05 13.18 12.02
C GLN A 100 -5.75 11.91 12.83
N LEU A 101 -4.50 11.46 12.86
CA LEU A 101 -4.05 10.24 13.56
C LEU A 101 -4.84 8.99 13.10
N LYS A 102 -5.15 8.89 11.81
CA LYS A 102 -5.86 7.74 11.26
C LYS A 102 -4.89 6.57 10.97
N PRO A 103 -5.28 5.33 11.31
CA PRO A 103 -4.41 4.15 11.18
C PRO A 103 -4.39 3.59 9.75
N GLY A 104 -3.90 4.36 8.79
CA GLY A 104 -3.79 3.92 7.39
C GLY A 104 -2.41 3.43 7.03
N VAL A 105 -2.31 2.35 6.26
CA VAL A 105 -1.04 1.78 5.78
C VAL A 105 -0.94 1.89 4.27
N ILE A 106 0.19 2.42 3.78
CA ILE A 106 0.51 2.49 2.36
C ILE A 106 1.75 1.64 2.11
N HIS A 107 1.60 0.57 1.34
CA HIS A 107 2.72 -0.26 0.90
C HIS A 107 3.32 0.30 -0.38
N VAL A 108 4.62 0.54 -0.38
CA VAL A 108 5.33 1.17 -1.48
C VAL A 108 6.37 0.22 -2.04
N ALA A 109 6.19 -0.20 -3.30
CA ALA A 109 7.27 -0.80 -4.07
C ALA A 109 8.10 0.34 -4.68
N SER A 110 9.05 0.85 -3.88
CA SER A 110 9.78 2.09 -4.15
C SER A 110 10.45 2.08 -5.52
N ARG A 111 10.22 3.13 -6.28
CA ARG A 111 10.73 3.32 -7.65
C ARG A 111 11.17 4.76 -7.82
N ASN A 112 12.17 5.02 -8.65
CA ASN A 112 12.60 6.37 -8.94
C ASN A 112 11.44 7.26 -9.41
N VAL A 113 11.48 8.52 -9.05
CA VAL A 113 10.57 9.52 -9.61
C VAL A 113 11.00 9.82 -11.05
N ALA A 114 10.08 9.64 -12.00
CA ALA A 114 10.37 9.92 -13.40
C ALA A 114 10.63 11.41 -13.61
N THR A 115 11.74 11.70 -14.31
CA THR A 115 12.11 13.05 -14.72
C THR A 115 12.18 13.09 -16.27
N HIS A 116 13.36 13.26 -16.87
CA HIS A 116 13.54 13.14 -18.32
C HIS A 116 13.57 11.67 -18.81
N ALA A 117 13.83 10.75 -17.88
CA ALA A 117 13.80 9.31 -18.13
C ALA A 117 13.01 8.60 -17.03
N ILE A 118 12.55 7.40 -17.33
CA ILE A 118 11.82 6.54 -16.41
C ILE A 118 12.51 5.18 -16.32
N THR A 119 12.58 4.63 -15.13
CA THR A 119 12.98 3.23 -14.88
C THR A 119 12.07 2.63 -13.81
N ILE A 120 11.95 1.31 -13.81
CA ILE A 120 11.22 0.56 -12.79
C ILE A 120 12.15 0.06 -11.66
N ASN A 121 13.44 0.38 -11.73
CA ASN A 121 14.40 -0.02 -10.71
C ASN A 121 14.11 0.63 -9.37
N ALA A 122 14.40 -0.11 -8.30
CA ALA A 122 14.23 0.38 -6.94
C ALA A 122 15.12 1.61 -6.68
N GLU A 123 14.50 2.65 -6.17
CA GLU A 123 15.14 3.88 -5.75
C GLU A 123 14.19 4.60 -4.77
N GLN A 124 14.69 5.39 -3.83
CA GLN A 124 13.91 5.88 -2.70
C GLN A 124 13.48 7.35 -2.82
N SER A 125 13.61 7.98 -3.98
CA SER A 125 13.22 9.39 -4.17
C SER A 125 11.74 9.62 -3.93
N ASP A 126 10.88 8.64 -4.23
CA ASP A 126 9.44 8.70 -3.99
C ASP A 126 9.10 8.76 -2.49
N VAL A 127 9.61 7.82 -1.68
CA VAL A 127 9.38 7.83 -0.23
C VAL A 127 10.04 9.02 0.45
N MET A 128 11.23 9.43 -0.01
CA MET A 128 11.92 10.61 0.52
C MET A 128 11.16 11.91 0.22
N ALA A 129 10.42 12.00 -0.89
CA ALA A 129 9.52 13.11 -1.17
C ALA A 129 8.37 13.20 -0.14
N CYS A 130 7.97 12.08 0.44
CA CYS A 130 6.87 12.00 1.41
C CYS A 130 7.31 12.15 2.87
N ARG A 131 8.61 12.31 3.17
CA ARG A 131 9.16 12.30 4.54
C ARG A 131 8.57 13.32 5.50
N GLN A 132 7.96 14.39 4.99
CA GLN A 132 7.37 15.46 5.82
C GLN A 132 5.87 15.29 6.06
N THR A 133 5.24 14.25 5.52
CA THR A 133 3.78 14.06 5.60
C THR A 133 3.28 13.67 6.99
N GLY A 134 4.16 13.21 7.87
CA GLY A 134 3.82 12.69 9.19
C GLY A 134 3.60 11.19 9.24
N PHE A 135 3.67 10.49 8.12
CA PHE A 135 3.68 9.02 8.12
C PHE A 135 5.00 8.49 8.67
N ALA A 136 4.93 7.44 9.47
CA ALA A 136 6.09 6.65 9.84
C ALA A 136 6.55 5.79 8.66
N PHE A 137 7.86 5.59 8.51
CA PHE A 137 8.43 4.76 7.46
C PHE A 137 9.06 3.50 8.03
N LEU A 138 8.68 2.35 7.45
CA LEU A 138 9.33 1.07 7.69
C LEU A 138 9.97 0.62 6.38
N ALA A 139 11.26 0.40 6.38
CA ALA A 139 12.01 -0.04 5.19
C ALA A 139 12.50 -1.47 5.37
N SER A 140 12.20 -2.33 4.39
CA SER A 140 12.63 -3.73 4.37
C SER A 140 13.81 -3.94 3.42
N GLY A 141 14.80 -4.71 3.85
CA GLY A 141 15.95 -5.12 3.05
C GLY A 141 15.87 -6.58 2.55
N SER A 142 14.81 -7.31 2.92
CA SER A 142 14.60 -8.70 2.52
C SER A 142 13.11 -9.02 2.39
N VAL A 143 12.81 -10.13 1.70
CA VAL A 143 11.41 -10.62 1.53
C VAL A 143 10.78 -10.97 2.89
N GLN A 144 11.56 -11.55 3.80
CA GLN A 144 11.07 -11.86 5.14
C GLN A 144 10.74 -10.59 5.93
N GLU A 145 11.63 -9.59 5.88
CA GLU A 145 11.35 -8.29 6.52
C GLU A 145 10.14 -7.58 5.90
N ALA A 146 9.94 -7.68 4.58
CA ALA A 146 8.76 -7.12 3.94
C ALA A 146 7.46 -7.72 4.51
N MET A 147 7.45 -9.02 4.76
CA MET A 147 6.32 -9.70 5.40
C MET A 147 6.14 -9.26 6.86
N ASP A 148 7.21 -9.30 7.65
CA ASP A 148 7.15 -9.03 9.08
C ASP A 148 6.78 -7.56 9.36
N LEU A 149 7.43 -6.62 8.65
CA LEU A 149 7.16 -5.18 8.79
C LEU A 149 5.79 -4.79 8.26
N SER A 150 5.25 -5.50 7.26
CA SER A 150 3.87 -5.29 6.82
C SER A 150 2.87 -5.60 7.93
N ALA A 151 3.10 -6.64 8.70
CA ALA A 151 2.26 -6.95 9.87
C ALA A 151 2.45 -5.94 11.01
N VAL A 152 3.69 -5.47 11.23
CA VAL A 152 4.00 -4.46 12.26
C VAL A 152 3.38 -3.11 11.93
N ALA A 153 3.27 -2.75 10.64
CA ALA A 153 2.69 -1.49 10.19
C ALA A 153 1.18 -1.39 10.47
N HIS A 154 0.48 -2.52 10.46
CA HIS A 154 -0.94 -2.63 10.78
C HIS A 154 -1.19 -2.79 12.28
#